data_5ed0596f2c6a1d084c528fdabf9d6e7e
#
_entry.id   5ed0596f2c6a1d084c528fdabf9d6e7e
#
_cell.length_a   1.000
_cell.length_b   1.000
_cell.length_c   1.000
_cell.angle_alpha   90.00
_cell.angle_beta   90.00
_cell.angle_gamma   90.00
#
_symmetry.space_group_name_H-M   'P 1'
#
loop_
_entity.id
_entity.type
_entity.pdbx_description
1 polymer ?
#
loop_
_entity_poly.entity_id
_entity_poly.type
_entity_poly.pdbx_seq_one_letter_code
_entity_poly.pdbx_strand_id
1 'polypeptide(L)'
;MHEAKELSNTASTVTIYTNGEEPEFTPEENISVNTMKIQSVEGDDLVSGIRLEPDVQAEEIKAEAGQQVNDFCPAEGVFIAMGTAGSTEIARQMGAELTEKGNIKVNENMETTIPGLYAAGDCTGGLLQVAKAVYEGAQAGINAGKYVRSLK
;
A
#
# COMPACT_ATOMS: atom_id res chain seq x y z
N MET A 1 -6.83 -6.22 4.60
CA MET A 1 -8.11 -6.71 5.18
C MET A 1 -8.94 -5.60 5.82
N HIS A 2 -8.36 -4.70 6.63
CA HIS A 2 -9.10 -3.61 7.26
C HIS A 2 -9.78 -2.69 6.23
N GLU A 3 -9.06 -2.27 5.21
CA GLU A 3 -9.55 -1.41 4.12
C GLU A 3 -10.70 -2.06 3.35
N ALA A 4 -10.60 -3.37 3.06
CA ALA A 4 -11.66 -4.10 2.37
C ALA A 4 -12.95 -4.17 3.21
N LYS A 5 -12.82 -4.29 4.53
CA LYS A 5 -13.95 -4.29 5.45
C LYS A 5 -14.63 -2.91 5.53
N GLU A 6 -13.86 -1.83 5.51
CA GLU A 6 -14.43 -0.48 5.43
C GLU A 6 -15.17 -0.26 4.10
N LEU A 7 -14.58 -0.69 2.99
CA LEU A 7 -15.21 -0.60 1.67
C LEU A 7 -16.50 -1.44 1.57
N SER A 8 -16.53 -2.62 2.20
CA SER A 8 -17.70 -3.53 2.16
C SER A 8 -18.96 -2.94 2.80
N ASN A 9 -18.81 -1.92 3.64
CA ASN A 9 -19.97 -1.20 4.20
C ASN A 9 -20.68 -0.30 3.19
N THR A 10 -20.02 0.04 2.07
CA THR A 10 -20.55 0.98 1.07
C THR A 10 -20.72 0.32 -0.30
N ALA A 11 -19.77 -0.54 -0.68
CA ALA A 11 -19.80 -1.25 -1.95
C ALA A 11 -20.70 -2.51 -1.86
N SER A 12 -21.41 -2.83 -2.93
CA SER A 12 -22.20 -4.06 -3.04
C SER A 12 -21.33 -5.31 -3.03
N THR A 13 -20.16 -5.25 -3.62
CA THR A 13 -19.16 -6.30 -3.65
C THR A 13 -17.75 -5.71 -3.57
N VAL A 14 -16.85 -6.40 -2.88
CA VAL A 14 -15.43 -6.05 -2.80
C VAL A 14 -14.62 -7.27 -3.20
N THR A 15 -13.69 -7.13 -4.13
CA THR A 15 -12.75 -8.20 -4.49
C THR A 15 -11.33 -7.79 -4.10
N ILE A 16 -10.69 -8.61 -3.29
CA ILE A 16 -9.28 -8.43 -2.90
C ILE A 16 -8.43 -9.20 -3.90
N TYR A 17 -7.53 -8.50 -4.58
CA TYR A 17 -6.53 -9.10 -5.45
C TYR A 17 -5.21 -9.20 -4.70
N THR A 18 -4.71 -10.42 -4.49
CA THR A 18 -3.47 -10.69 -3.74
C THR A 18 -2.24 -10.76 -4.61
N ASN A 19 -2.40 -10.62 -5.92
CA ASN A 19 -1.31 -10.61 -6.90
C ASN A 19 -0.40 -11.85 -6.83
N GLY A 20 -0.98 -13.01 -6.64
CA GLY A 20 -0.30 -14.30 -6.60
C GLY A 20 -0.03 -14.85 -5.19
N GLU A 21 -0.38 -14.12 -4.15
CA GLU A 21 -0.21 -14.57 -2.77
C GLU A 21 -1.47 -15.27 -2.24
N GLU A 22 -1.28 -16.33 -1.47
CA GLU A 22 -2.39 -16.99 -0.78
C GLU A 22 -2.88 -16.16 0.41
N PRO A 23 -4.19 -15.96 0.57
CA PRO A 23 -4.72 -15.14 1.65
C PRO A 23 -4.63 -15.87 3.00
N GLU A 24 -4.16 -15.19 4.03
CA GLU A 24 -4.13 -15.68 5.41
C GLU A 24 -5.44 -15.44 6.19
N PHE A 25 -6.53 -15.10 5.51
CA PHE A 25 -7.82 -14.75 6.13
C PHE A 25 -9.00 -15.38 5.36
N THR A 26 -10.13 -15.50 6.05
CA THR A 26 -11.39 -15.93 5.44
C THR A 26 -12.21 -14.69 5.07
N PRO A 27 -12.66 -14.54 3.81
CA PRO A 27 -13.48 -13.40 3.39
C PRO A 27 -14.86 -13.42 4.03
N GLU A 28 -15.45 -12.22 4.24
CA GLU A 28 -16.82 -12.01 4.72
C GLU A 28 -17.82 -12.01 3.54
N GLU A 29 -19.13 -11.98 3.82
CA GLU A 29 -20.21 -12.26 2.83
C GLU A 29 -20.11 -11.52 1.48
N ASN A 30 -19.76 -10.22 1.46
CA ASN A 30 -19.63 -9.45 0.22
C ASN A 30 -18.17 -9.17 -0.18
N ILE A 31 -17.22 -9.85 0.45
CA ILE A 31 -15.79 -9.77 0.12
C ILE A 31 -15.38 -11.10 -0.51
N SER A 32 -14.78 -11.03 -1.68
CA SER A 32 -14.16 -12.17 -2.37
C SER A 32 -12.65 -11.96 -2.51
N VAL A 33 -11.92 -13.05 -2.74
CA VAL A 33 -10.48 -13.01 -2.99
C VAL A 33 -10.19 -13.59 -4.35
N ASN A 34 -9.32 -12.92 -5.10
CA ASN A 34 -8.78 -13.39 -6.36
C ASN A 34 -7.24 -13.36 -6.26
N THR A 35 -6.61 -14.51 -6.40
CA THR A 35 -5.15 -14.65 -6.30
C THR A 35 -4.42 -14.42 -7.62
N MET A 36 -5.13 -14.26 -8.73
CA MET A 36 -4.51 -13.98 -10.03
C MET A 36 -3.73 -12.68 -10.01
N LYS A 37 -2.66 -12.64 -10.80
CA LYS A 37 -1.85 -11.42 -10.94
C LYS A 37 -2.58 -10.38 -11.78
N ILE A 38 -2.41 -9.13 -11.39
CA ILE A 38 -2.96 -7.99 -12.11
C ILE A 38 -1.98 -7.60 -13.21
N GLN A 39 -2.47 -7.54 -14.45
CA GLN A 39 -1.72 -7.02 -15.59
C GLN A 39 -1.85 -5.50 -15.69
N SER A 40 -3.08 -4.97 -15.59
CA SER A 40 -3.36 -3.53 -15.69
C SER A 40 -4.66 -3.16 -14.99
N VAL A 41 -4.76 -1.87 -14.64
CA VAL A 41 -6.04 -1.21 -14.32
C VAL A 41 -6.46 -0.43 -15.55
N GLU A 42 -7.71 -0.61 -15.99
CA GLU A 42 -8.23 -0.03 -17.22
C GLU A 42 -9.32 1.00 -16.95
N GLY A 43 -9.40 1.97 -17.85
CA GLY A 43 -10.34 3.08 -17.85
C GLY A 43 -9.74 4.31 -18.51
N ASP A 44 -10.59 5.26 -18.86
CA ASP A 44 -10.18 6.57 -19.38
C ASP A 44 -10.26 7.60 -18.23
N ASP A 45 -11.32 8.43 -18.18
CA ASP A 45 -11.54 9.40 -17.10
C ASP A 45 -11.94 8.72 -15.77
N LEU A 46 -12.54 7.55 -15.84
CA LEU A 46 -12.94 6.71 -14.72
C LEU A 46 -12.43 5.29 -14.93
N VAL A 47 -12.14 4.60 -13.82
CA VAL A 47 -11.79 3.18 -13.85
C VAL A 47 -12.96 2.37 -14.39
N SER A 48 -12.68 1.43 -15.29
CA SER A 48 -13.65 0.50 -15.86
C SER A 48 -13.48 -0.94 -15.35
N GLY A 49 -12.27 -1.29 -14.91
CA GLY A 49 -11.99 -2.61 -14.38
C GLY A 49 -10.50 -2.92 -14.27
N ILE A 50 -10.24 -4.19 -14.02
CA ILE A 50 -8.90 -4.76 -13.87
C ILE A 50 -8.73 -5.86 -14.92
N ARG A 51 -7.61 -5.87 -15.61
CA ARG A 51 -7.16 -6.97 -16.46
C ARG A 51 -6.19 -7.83 -15.69
N LEU A 52 -6.40 -9.13 -15.75
CA LEU A 52 -5.57 -10.14 -15.08
C LEU A 52 -4.54 -10.71 -16.05
N GLU A 53 -3.40 -11.17 -15.53
CA GLU A 53 -2.47 -11.95 -16.34
C GLU A 53 -3.13 -13.29 -16.75
N PRO A 54 -3.00 -13.70 -18.02
CA PRO A 54 -3.58 -14.95 -18.48
C PRO A 54 -2.94 -16.13 -17.74
N ASP A 55 -3.77 -17.02 -17.21
CA ASP A 55 -3.32 -18.31 -16.69
C ASP A 55 -3.23 -19.30 -17.86
N VAL A 56 -2.03 -19.48 -18.38
CA VAL A 56 -1.75 -20.34 -19.57
C VAL A 56 -2.29 -21.76 -19.40
N GLN A 57 -2.25 -22.31 -18.17
CA GLN A 57 -2.78 -23.67 -17.92
C GLN A 57 -4.30 -23.70 -17.90
N ALA A 58 -4.93 -22.66 -17.34
CA ALA A 58 -6.38 -22.52 -17.34
C ALA A 58 -6.92 -22.19 -18.75
N GLU A 59 -6.15 -21.47 -19.57
CA GLU A 59 -6.50 -21.16 -20.97
C GLU A 59 -6.52 -22.42 -21.85
N GLU A 60 -5.54 -23.29 -21.73
CA GLU A 60 -5.50 -24.54 -22.49
C GLU A 60 -6.71 -25.44 -22.16
N ILE A 61 -7.02 -25.61 -20.87
CA ILE A 61 -8.16 -26.44 -20.43
C ILE A 61 -9.50 -25.85 -20.88
N LYS A 62 -9.67 -24.52 -20.84
CA LYS A 62 -10.91 -23.84 -21.23
C LYS A 62 -11.06 -23.75 -22.76
N ALA A 63 -9.96 -23.58 -23.50
CA ALA A 63 -9.96 -23.61 -24.95
C ALA A 63 -10.41 -24.98 -25.50
N GLU A 64 -9.99 -26.08 -24.88
CA GLU A 64 -10.47 -27.45 -25.20
C GLU A 64 -11.96 -27.62 -24.89
N ALA A 65 -12.49 -26.90 -23.88
CA ALA A 65 -13.92 -26.88 -23.53
C ALA A 65 -14.77 -25.87 -24.32
N GLY A 66 -14.17 -25.08 -25.23
CA GLY A 66 -14.85 -24.05 -26.03
C GLY A 66 -15.33 -22.84 -25.22
N GLN A 67 -14.76 -22.59 -24.06
CA GLN A 67 -15.09 -21.45 -23.18
C GLN A 67 -14.11 -20.29 -23.38
N GLN A 68 -14.62 -19.06 -23.54
CA GLN A 68 -13.76 -17.89 -23.53
C GLN A 68 -13.24 -17.61 -22.13
N VAL A 69 -11.93 -17.40 -22.01
CA VAL A 69 -11.32 -16.88 -20.78
C VAL A 69 -11.58 -15.37 -20.72
N ASN A 70 -12.33 -14.94 -19.72
CA ASN A 70 -12.51 -13.51 -19.48
C ASN A 70 -11.47 -13.08 -18.44
N ASP A 71 -10.42 -12.44 -18.89
CA ASP A 71 -9.33 -11.88 -18.11
C ASP A 71 -9.64 -10.46 -17.56
N PHE A 72 -10.80 -9.91 -17.96
CA PHE A 72 -11.25 -8.59 -17.54
C PHE A 72 -12.32 -8.69 -16.44
N CYS A 73 -12.06 -8.02 -15.32
CA CYS A 73 -12.95 -7.93 -14.17
C CYS A 73 -13.47 -6.48 -14.05
N PRO A 74 -14.76 -6.21 -14.34
CA PRO A 74 -15.33 -4.88 -14.20
C PRO A 74 -15.23 -4.37 -12.75
N ALA A 75 -14.88 -3.09 -12.57
CA ALA A 75 -14.84 -2.44 -11.27
C ALA A 75 -15.12 -0.93 -11.40
N GLU A 76 -15.89 -0.40 -10.46
CA GLU A 76 -16.20 1.04 -10.39
C GLU A 76 -15.18 1.83 -9.57
N GLY A 77 -14.33 1.15 -8.81
CA GLY A 77 -13.25 1.75 -8.02
C GLY A 77 -12.14 0.74 -7.72
N VAL A 78 -10.91 1.20 -7.69
CA VAL A 78 -9.72 0.41 -7.33
C VAL A 78 -8.96 1.11 -6.21
N PHE A 79 -8.70 0.38 -5.14
CA PHE A 79 -7.93 0.85 -3.97
C PHE A 79 -6.65 0.05 -3.86
N ILE A 80 -5.51 0.75 -3.88
CA ILE A 80 -4.20 0.14 -3.77
C ILE A 80 -3.81 0.07 -2.30
N ALA A 81 -3.75 -1.14 -1.74
CA ALA A 81 -3.42 -1.42 -0.34
C ALA A 81 -2.13 -2.25 -0.21
N MET A 82 -1.10 -1.91 -0.97
CA MET A 82 0.17 -2.66 -1.02
C MET A 82 1.16 -2.24 0.08
N GLY A 83 0.70 -1.54 1.10
CA GLY A 83 1.54 -1.04 2.18
C GLY A 83 2.38 0.19 1.79
N THR A 84 3.14 0.70 2.75
CA THR A 84 4.07 1.82 2.54
C THR A 84 5.44 1.27 2.16
N ALA A 85 5.70 1.10 0.86
CA ALA A 85 7.03 0.71 0.41
C ALA A 85 8.00 1.90 0.43
N GLY A 86 9.16 1.72 1.02
CA GLY A 86 10.37 2.44 0.65
C GLY A 86 11.01 3.31 1.72
N SER A 87 10.31 4.24 2.41
CA SER A 87 10.99 5.17 3.34
C SER A 87 11.64 4.48 4.54
N THR A 88 10.97 3.48 5.11
CA THR A 88 11.51 2.69 6.23
C THR A 88 12.70 1.83 5.79
N GLU A 89 12.64 1.24 4.59
CA GLU A 89 13.74 0.44 4.06
C GLU A 89 14.96 1.31 3.75
N ILE A 90 14.77 2.50 3.19
CA ILE A 90 15.87 3.45 2.96
C ILE A 90 16.50 3.85 4.30
N ALA A 91 15.70 4.19 5.30
CA ALA A 91 16.20 4.56 6.62
C ALA A 91 16.98 3.41 7.28
N ARG A 92 16.49 2.17 7.15
CA ARG A 92 17.15 0.95 7.65
C ARG A 92 18.50 0.73 6.96
N GLN A 93 18.58 0.89 5.64
CA GLN A 93 19.84 0.78 4.90
C GLN A 93 20.85 1.84 5.29
N MET A 94 20.40 3.04 5.66
CA MET A 94 21.23 4.10 6.21
C MET A 94 21.66 3.86 7.66
N GLY A 95 21.13 2.82 8.33
CA GLY A 95 21.46 2.47 9.71
C GLY A 95 20.59 3.15 10.77
N ALA A 96 19.46 3.77 10.40
CA ALA A 96 18.54 4.33 11.37
C ALA A 96 17.82 3.21 12.16
N GLU A 97 17.64 3.43 13.47
CA GLU A 97 16.90 2.50 14.29
C GLU A 97 15.41 2.49 13.94
N LEU A 98 14.82 1.30 14.00
CA LEU A 98 13.39 1.11 13.88
C LEU A 98 12.77 0.76 15.23
N THR A 99 11.49 1.05 15.39
CA THR A 99 10.69 0.58 16.52
C THR A 99 10.41 -0.92 16.38
N GLU A 100 9.92 -1.57 17.44
CA GLU A 100 9.49 -2.99 17.43
C GLU A 100 8.42 -3.27 16.36
N LYS A 101 7.65 -2.25 15.98
CA LYS A 101 6.61 -2.33 14.92
C LYS A 101 7.15 -2.06 13.51
N GLY A 102 8.47 -1.87 13.36
CA GLY A 102 9.09 -1.61 12.06
C GLY A 102 9.02 -0.16 11.57
N ASN A 103 8.54 0.79 12.39
CA ASN A 103 8.52 2.21 12.03
C ASN A 103 9.87 2.88 12.31
N ILE A 104 10.19 3.98 11.62
CA ILE A 104 11.42 4.75 11.88
C ILE A 104 11.31 5.40 13.25
N LYS A 105 12.30 5.11 14.11
CA LYS A 105 12.38 5.68 15.44
C LYS A 105 12.85 7.13 15.37
N VAL A 106 12.04 8.03 15.91
CA VAL A 106 12.36 9.48 15.99
C VAL A 106 12.17 9.99 17.42
N ASN A 107 12.85 11.10 17.71
CA ASN A 107 12.61 11.85 18.94
C ASN A 107 11.49 12.89 18.74
N GLU A 108 11.24 13.72 19.77
CA GLU A 108 10.24 14.79 19.73
C GLU A 108 10.51 15.88 18.67
N ASN A 109 11.73 15.96 18.13
CA ASN A 109 12.16 16.88 17.07
C ASN A 109 12.11 16.25 15.68
N MET A 110 11.57 15.05 15.54
CA MET A 110 11.55 14.25 14.31
C MET A 110 12.96 13.83 13.83
N GLU A 111 13.97 13.85 14.70
CA GLU A 111 15.32 13.39 14.41
C GLU A 111 15.39 11.86 14.54
N THR A 112 15.97 11.19 13.56
CA THR A 112 16.31 9.77 13.66
C THR A 112 17.58 9.58 14.51
N THR A 113 18.01 8.34 14.66
CA THR A 113 19.29 8.02 15.32
C THR A 113 20.52 8.42 14.47
N ILE A 114 20.30 8.80 13.22
CA ILE A 114 21.38 9.25 12.30
C ILE A 114 21.40 10.78 12.26
N PRO A 115 22.50 11.43 12.63
CA PRO A 115 22.62 12.88 12.58
C PRO A 115 22.29 13.47 11.20
N GLY A 116 21.38 14.44 11.16
CA GLY A 116 20.96 15.08 9.92
C GLY A 116 19.88 14.33 9.12
N LEU A 117 19.48 13.13 9.55
CA LEU A 117 18.37 12.39 8.97
C LEU A 117 17.12 12.57 9.84
N TYR A 118 16.03 13.02 9.21
CA TYR A 118 14.72 13.24 9.83
C TYR A 118 13.69 12.33 9.18
N ALA A 119 12.67 11.95 9.94
CA ALA A 119 11.53 11.20 9.43
C ALA A 119 10.23 11.77 9.99
N ALA A 120 9.17 11.77 9.18
CA ALA A 120 7.87 12.34 9.53
C ALA A 120 6.73 11.63 8.79
N GLY A 121 5.54 11.65 9.34
CA GLY A 121 4.35 11.06 8.76
C GLY A 121 4.21 9.56 9.08
N ASP A 122 3.61 8.83 8.17
CA ASP A 122 3.22 7.43 8.40
C ASP A 122 4.39 6.50 8.73
N CYS A 123 5.58 6.79 8.18
CA CYS A 123 6.78 5.99 8.43
C CYS A 123 7.28 6.04 9.89
N THR A 124 6.84 7.02 10.68
CA THR A 124 7.14 7.10 12.12
C THR A 124 6.12 6.35 12.99
N GLY A 125 5.05 5.84 12.38
CA GLY A 125 3.96 5.14 13.06
C GLY A 125 2.99 6.06 13.81
N GLY A 126 2.25 5.50 14.77
CA GLY A 126 1.24 6.24 15.51
C GLY A 126 -0.07 6.41 14.73
N LEU A 127 -0.70 7.59 14.85
CA LEU A 127 -1.95 7.90 14.15
C LEU A 127 -1.68 8.16 12.67
N LEU A 128 -2.20 7.30 11.77
CA LEU A 128 -2.03 7.43 10.33
C LEU A 128 -3.05 8.43 9.76
N GLN A 129 -2.76 9.71 9.87
CA GLN A 129 -3.62 10.81 9.43
C GLN A 129 -2.82 11.94 8.79
N VAL A 130 -3.39 12.57 7.77
CA VAL A 130 -2.79 13.70 7.06
C VAL A 130 -2.40 14.84 8.01
N ALA A 131 -3.25 15.17 9.00
CA ALA A 131 -2.96 16.21 9.97
C ALA A 131 -1.68 15.96 10.77
N LYS A 132 -1.44 14.69 11.18
CA LYS A 132 -0.19 14.27 11.84
C LYS A 132 0.99 14.43 10.89
N ALA A 133 0.88 13.92 9.67
CA ALA A 133 1.95 13.98 8.68
C ALA A 133 2.36 15.43 8.36
N VAL A 134 1.41 16.34 8.25
CA VAL A 134 1.65 17.79 8.04
C VAL A 134 2.38 18.40 9.24
N TYR A 135 1.91 18.12 10.45
CA TYR A 135 2.54 18.64 11.68
C TYR A 135 3.98 18.13 11.82
N GLU A 136 4.19 16.83 11.72
CA GLU A 136 5.52 16.22 11.84
C GLU A 136 6.46 16.68 10.72
N GLY A 137 5.95 16.79 9.48
CA GLY A 137 6.71 17.32 8.35
C GLY A 137 7.18 18.75 8.56
N ALA A 138 6.32 19.61 9.08
CA ALA A 138 6.69 20.98 9.42
C ALA A 138 7.77 21.01 10.52
N GLN A 139 7.63 20.20 11.56
CA GLN A 139 8.58 20.07 12.65
C GLN A 139 9.93 19.55 12.17
N ALA A 140 9.94 18.47 11.37
CA ALA A 140 11.15 17.91 10.76
C ALA A 140 11.88 18.97 9.90
N GLY A 141 11.15 19.69 9.04
CA GLY A 141 11.73 20.71 8.16
C GLY A 141 12.37 21.88 8.93
N ILE A 142 11.69 22.37 9.98
CA ILE A 142 12.24 23.44 10.84
C ILE A 142 13.52 22.96 11.54
N ASN A 143 13.53 21.77 12.10
CA ASN A 143 14.67 21.23 12.85
C ASN A 143 15.83 20.85 11.93
N ALA A 144 15.56 20.29 10.75
CA ALA A 144 16.58 20.08 9.73
C ALA A 144 17.26 21.40 9.31
N GLY A 145 16.47 22.45 9.12
CA GLY A 145 17.00 23.78 8.82
C GLY A 145 17.88 24.38 9.95
N LYS A 146 17.53 24.11 11.22
CA LYS A 146 18.38 24.50 12.37
C LYS A 146 19.70 23.71 12.36
N TYR A 147 19.60 22.39 12.14
CA TYR A 147 20.78 21.52 12.07
C TYR A 147 21.78 21.97 11.00
N VAL A 148 21.33 22.22 9.78
CA VAL A 148 22.19 22.70 8.70
C VAL A 148 22.87 24.03 9.05
N ARG A 149 22.15 24.94 9.73
CA ARG A 149 22.75 26.20 10.18
C ARG A 149 23.80 26.04 11.28
N SER A 150 23.68 25.00 12.11
CA SER A 150 24.67 24.73 13.17
C SER A 150 25.96 24.12 12.67
N LEU A 151 26.01 23.66 11.41
CA LEU A 151 27.20 23.11 10.78
C LEU A 151 28.10 24.18 10.13
N LYS A 152 27.64 25.44 10.11
CA LYS A 152 28.38 26.58 9.58
C LYS A 152 29.10 27.33 10.70
#